data_459999245323593c49ef4299f5bf17c8
#
_entry.id   459999245323593c49ef4299f5bf17c8
#
_cell.length_a   1.000
_cell.length_b   1.000
_cell.length_c   1.000
_cell.angle_alpha   90.00
_cell.angle_beta   90.00
_cell.angle_gamma   90.00
#
_symmetry.space_group_name_H-M   'P 1'
#
loop_
_entity.id
_entity.type
_entity.pdbx_description
1 polymer ?
#
loop_
_entity_poly.entity_id
_entity_poly.type
_entity_poly.pdbx_seq_one_letter_code
_entity_poly.pdbx_strand_id
1 'polypeptide(L)'
;MTVIVDVGGGLRGIYGAGIFDYCMEQGIHFDYCIGVSAGSANVCSYIAGQKGRNYQFYTDYSFRKEYMSVKNLFQKGSYINMDYIYGELSNTGGENPLDYKKIEESDVELRVVATNAVTGKPVYFDKTICVSIITVS
;
A
#
# COMPACT_ATOMS: atom_id res chain seq x y z
N MET A 1 4.24 -17.69 15.54
CA MET A 1 3.43 -16.82 14.66
C MET A 1 3.63 -15.39 15.10
N THR A 2 4.22 -14.58 14.26
CA THR A 2 4.50 -13.15 14.50
C THR A 2 3.57 -12.32 13.62
N VAL A 3 2.83 -11.39 14.23
CA VAL A 3 1.80 -10.60 13.54
C VAL A 3 2.18 -9.13 13.59
N ILE A 4 1.97 -8.42 12.47
CA ILE A 4 2.08 -6.96 12.45
C ILE A 4 0.80 -6.34 11.88
N VAL A 5 0.41 -5.21 12.48
CA VAL A 5 -0.74 -4.42 12.03
C VAL A 5 -0.28 -2.98 11.77
N ASP A 6 -0.45 -2.50 10.54
CA ASP A 6 -0.23 -1.11 10.18
C ASP A 6 -1.57 -0.43 9.87
N VAL A 7 -1.96 0.48 10.72
CA VAL A 7 -3.24 1.21 10.60
C VAL A 7 -3.18 2.41 9.65
N GLY A 8 -2.03 2.66 9.07
CA GLY A 8 -1.82 3.75 8.11
C GLY A 8 -1.86 5.14 8.74
N GLY A 9 -2.61 6.04 8.12
CA GLY A 9 -2.74 7.44 8.60
C GLY A 9 -2.31 8.48 7.56
N GLY A 10 -2.53 8.20 6.28
CA GLY A 10 -2.12 9.05 5.16
C GLY A 10 -0.60 9.21 5.14
N LEU A 11 -0.08 10.43 4.99
CA LEU A 11 1.36 10.69 4.95
C LEU A 11 2.11 10.32 6.25
N ARG A 12 1.43 10.19 7.38
CA ARG A 12 2.05 9.70 8.63
C ARG A 12 2.44 8.23 8.54
N GLY A 13 1.93 7.50 7.55
CA GLY A 13 2.34 6.14 7.22
C GLY A 13 3.83 5.99 6.89
N ILE A 14 4.55 7.10 6.65
CA ILE A 14 6.01 7.11 6.49
C ILE A 14 6.73 6.51 7.70
N TYR A 15 6.16 6.64 8.91
CA TYR A 15 6.72 6.02 10.12
C TYR A 15 6.66 4.49 10.01
N GLY A 16 5.51 3.94 9.59
CA GLY A 16 5.36 2.49 9.32
C GLY A 16 6.30 2.02 8.22
N ALA A 17 6.44 2.80 7.13
CA ALA A 17 7.40 2.48 6.05
C ALA A 17 8.83 2.35 6.59
N GLY A 18 9.28 3.27 7.45
CA GLY A 18 10.60 3.20 8.08
C GLY A 18 10.78 1.97 8.98
N ILE A 19 9.74 1.58 9.72
CA ILE A 19 9.76 0.36 10.53
C ILE A 19 9.90 -0.88 9.64
N PHE A 20 9.13 -0.98 8.56
CA PHE A 20 9.21 -2.11 7.64
C PHE A 20 10.56 -2.17 6.93
N ASP A 21 11.12 -1.04 6.51
CA ASP A 21 12.46 -0.98 5.92
C ASP A 21 13.52 -1.48 6.91
N TYR A 22 13.43 -1.06 8.17
CA TYR A 22 14.32 -1.57 9.24
C TYR A 22 14.14 -3.07 9.47
N CYS A 23 12.90 -3.56 9.50
CA CYS A 23 12.63 -5.00 9.65
C CYS A 23 13.26 -5.81 8.51
N MET A 24 13.17 -5.33 7.27
CA MET A 24 13.84 -5.96 6.13
C MET A 24 15.36 -5.97 6.28
N GLU A 25 15.96 -4.88 6.75
CA GLU A 25 17.40 -4.79 7.02
C GLU A 25 17.88 -5.76 8.10
N GLN A 26 17.07 -5.96 9.14
CA GLN A 26 17.41 -6.83 10.26
C GLN A 26 16.97 -8.29 10.06
N GLY A 27 16.38 -8.63 8.90
CA GLY A 27 15.86 -9.98 8.66
C GLY A 27 14.70 -10.36 9.60
N ILE A 28 13.95 -9.38 10.09
CA ILE A 28 12.78 -9.64 10.94
C ILE A 28 11.60 -9.99 10.02
N HIS A 29 11.02 -11.16 10.24
CA HIS A 29 9.92 -11.70 9.46
C HIS A 29 8.64 -11.76 10.26
N PHE A 30 7.52 -11.47 9.57
CA PHE A 30 6.16 -11.60 10.09
C PHE A 30 5.45 -12.71 9.33
N ASP A 31 4.73 -13.56 10.06
CA ASP A 31 3.90 -14.63 9.47
C ASP A 31 2.57 -14.09 8.95
N TYR A 32 2.10 -12.99 9.55
CA TYR A 32 0.79 -12.39 9.26
C TYR A 32 0.87 -10.87 9.26
N CYS A 33 0.46 -10.24 8.17
CA CYS A 33 0.46 -8.80 7.99
C CYS A 33 -0.97 -8.28 7.76
N ILE A 34 -1.37 -7.26 8.53
CA ILE A 34 -2.64 -6.57 8.35
C ILE A 34 -2.36 -5.11 8.00
N GLY A 35 -2.94 -4.65 6.88
CA GLY A 35 -2.83 -3.26 6.44
C GLY A 35 -4.18 -2.57 6.37
N VAL A 36 -4.24 -1.33 6.85
CA VAL A 36 -5.41 -0.45 6.76
C VAL A 36 -4.98 0.86 6.11
N SER A 37 -5.73 1.35 5.10
CA SER A 37 -5.40 2.63 4.43
C SER A 37 -3.96 2.62 3.88
N ALA A 38 -3.16 3.65 4.14
CA ALA A 38 -1.75 3.73 3.75
C ALA A 38 -0.89 2.55 4.29
N GLY A 39 -1.30 1.94 5.42
CA GLY A 39 -0.66 0.75 5.96
C GLY A 39 -0.75 -0.46 5.03
N SER A 40 -1.78 -0.53 4.18
CA SER A 40 -1.89 -1.58 3.17
C SER A 40 -0.73 -1.52 2.16
N ALA A 41 -0.37 -0.32 1.71
CA ALA A 41 0.78 -0.12 0.81
C ALA A 41 2.11 -0.48 1.49
N ASN A 42 2.25 -0.14 2.80
CA ASN A 42 3.44 -0.46 3.57
C ASN A 42 3.64 -1.97 3.71
N VAL A 43 2.61 -2.71 4.13
CA VAL A 43 2.72 -4.18 4.28
C VAL A 43 2.92 -4.88 2.94
N CYS A 44 2.28 -4.42 1.85
CA CYS A 44 2.48 -4.98 0.52
C CYS A 44 3.92 -4.81 0.04
N SER A 45 4.51 -3.62 0.21
CA SER A 45 5.91 -3.39 -0.18
C SER A 45 6.89 -4.19 0.68
N TYR A 46 6.59 -4.38 1.96
CA TYR A 46 7.37 -5.24 2.85
C TYR A 46 7.34 -6.71 2.37
N ILE A 47 6.16 -7.26 2.11
CA ILE A 47 6.00 -8.65 1.62
C ILE A 47 6.70 -8.84 0.27
N ALA A 48 6.63 -7.83 -0.61
CA ALA A 48 7.34 -7.82 -1.90
C ALA A 48 8.87 -7.65 -1.76
N GLY A 49 9.39 -7.38 -0.55
CA GLY A 49 10.82 -7.15 -0.32
C GLY A 49 11.33 -5.86 -0.96
N GLN A 50 10.47 -4.88 -1.20
CA GLN A 50 10.80 -3.63 -1.89
C GLN A 50 11.15 -2.52 -0.88
N LYS A 51 12.30 -2.65 -0.26
CA LYS A 51 12.86 -1.67 0.67
C LYS A 51 12.98 -0.28 0.02
N GLY A 52 12.61 0.76 0.78
CA GLY A 52 12.67 2.16 0.35
C GLY A 52 11.54 2.57 -0.60
N ARG A 53 10.77 1.63 -1.15
CA ARG A 53 9.69 1.94 -2.09
C ARG A 53 8.68 2.91 -1.49
N ASN A 54 8.14 2.61 -0.32
CA ASN A 54 7.14 3.46 0.31
C ASN A 54 7.73 4.79 0.80
N TYR A 55 8.98 4.80 1.26
CA TYR A 55 9.66 6.04 1.59
C TYR A 55 9.62 7.02 0.40
N GLN A 56 9.93 6.55 -0.82
CA GLN A 56 9.86 7.36 -2.02
C GLN A 56 8.45 7.88 -2.32
N PHE A 57 7.41 7.09 -2.06
CA PHE A 57 6.03 7.55 -2.19
C PHE A 57 5.71 8.71 -1.24
N TYR A 58 6.21 8.66 -0.01
CA TYR A 58 5.96 9.70 1.00
C TYR A 58 6.83 10.94 0.83
N THR A 59 8.05 10.83 0.29
CA THR A 59 9.01 11.94 0.20
C THR A 59 9.09 12.57 -1.18
N ASP A 60 8.90 11.81 -2.26
CA ASP A 60 9.08 12.31 -3.61
C ASP A 60 7.74 12.47 -4.33
N TYR A 61 6.97 11.39 -4.43
CA TYR A 61 5.74 11.40 -5.22
C TYR A 61 4.61 12.19 -4.56
N SER A 62 4.55 12.22 -3.23
CA SER A 62 3.51 12.97 -2.51
C SER A 62 3.56 14.48 -2.75
N PHE A 63 4.70 15.02 -3.18
CA PHE A 63 4.83 16.43 -3.55
C PHE A 63 4.42 16.74 -4.98
N ARG A 64 4.14 15.73 -5.79
CA ARG A 64 3.68 15.93 -7.17
C ARG A 64 2.22 16.41 -7.18
N LYS A 65 1.90 17.36 -8.07
CA LYS A 65 0.55 17.91 -8.20
C LYS A 65 -0.48 16.87 -8.67
N GLU A 66 -0.01 15.86 -9.39
CA GLU A 66 -0.79 14.71 -9.84
C GLU A 66 -1.20 13.83 -8.66
N TYR A 67 -0.36 13.71 -7.63
CA TYR A 67 -0.62 12.90 -6.45
C TYR A 67 -1.65 13.57 -5.51
N MET A 68 -1.39 14.82 -5.13
CA MET A 68 -2.25 15.60 -4.23
C MET A 68 -2.34 17.04 -4.71
N SER A 69 -3.55 17.54 -4.95
CA SER A 69 -3.78 18.95 -5.26
C SER A 69 -5.22 19.37 -5.07
N VAL A 70 -5.41 20.67 -4.86
CA VAL A 70 -6.75 21.31 -4.88
C VAL A 70 -7.40 21.14 -6.25
N LYS A 71 -6.62 21.11 -7.34
CA LYS A 71 -7.11 20.83 -8.68
C LYS A 71 -7.77 19.44 -8.77
N ASN A 72 -7.16 18.42 -8.17
CA ASN A 72 -7.74 17.07 -8.11
C ASN A 72 -9.09 17.09 -7.39
N LEU A 73 -9.19 17.84 -6.29
CA LEU A 73 -10.44 17.97 -5.54
C LEU A 73 -11.59 18.54 -6.42
N PHE A 74 -11.31 19.57 -7.21
CA PHE A 74 -12.33 20.16 -8.10
C PHE A 74 -12.63 19.32 -9.33
N GLN A 75 -11.63 18.61 -9.89
CA GLN A 75 -11.80 17.84 -11.12
C GLN A 75 -12.26 16.40 -10.90
N LYS A 76 -11.80 15.77 -9.81
CA LYS A 76 -12.01 14.34 -9.51
C LYS A 76 -12.83 14.11 -8.23
N GLY A 77 -13.18 15.16 -7.48
CA GLY A 77 -13.87 15.05 -6.20
C GLY A 77 -13.01 14.51 -5.04
N SER A 78 -11.70 14.31 -5.27
CA SER A 78 -10.76 13.82 -4.28
C SER A 78 -9.45 14.61 -4.29
N TYR A 79 -8.96 15.00 -3.12
CA TYR A 79 -7.67 15.70 -2.99
C TYR A 79 -6.49 14.79 -3.37
N ILE A 80 -6.57 13.50 -2.99
CA ILE A 80 -5.58 12.48 -3.33
C ILE A 80 -6.07 11.73 -4.59
N ASN A 81 -5.19 11.61 -5.58
CA ASN A 81 -5.47 10.90 -6.82
C ASN A 81 -5.04 9.43 -6.72
N MET A 82 -5.99 8.58 -6.36
CA MET A 82 -5.72 7.14 -6.21
C MET A 82 -5.38 6.47 -7.54
N ASP A 83 -5.98 6.93 -8.66
CA ASP A 83 -5.67 6.41 -10.00
C ASP A 83 -4.20 6.66 -10.36
N TYR A 84 -3.67 7.83 -10.01
CA TYR A 84 -2.25 8.13 -10.22
C TYR A 84 -1.34 7.24 -9.37
N ILE A 85 -1.70 7.05 -8.09
CA ILE A 85 -0.88 6.27 -7.15
C ILE A 85 -0.86 4.78 -7.54
N TYR A 86 -2.01 4.21 -7.80
CA TYR A 86 -2.12 2.77 -8.05
C TYR A 86 -2.09 2.42 -9.54
N GLY A 87 -2.72 3.24 -10.40
CA GLY A 87 -2.80 2.99 -11.83
C GLY A 87 -1.53 3.40 -12.59
N GLU A 88 -0.95 4.57 -12.28
CA GLU A 88 0.19 5.08 -13.03
C GLU A 88 1.54 4.77 -12.37
N LEU A 89 1.67 4.95 -11.04
CA LEU A 89 2.95 4.73 -10.35
C LEU A 89 3.20 3.27 -10.00
N SER A 90 2.18 2.59 -9.44
CA SER A 90 2.35 1.27 -8.81
C SER A 90 2.01 0.09 -9.71
N ASN A 91 1.34 0.33 -10.84
CA ASN A 91 0.95 -0.74 -11.76
C ASN A 91 2.14 -1.27 -12.56
N THR A 92 1.96 -2.42 -13.18
CA THR A 92 2.96 -3.03 -14.08
C THR A 92 3.31 -2.07 -15.21
N GLY A 93 4.60 -1.70 -15.32
CA GLY A 93 5.07 -0.68 -16.26
C GLY A 93 5.02 0.76 -15.74
N GLY A 94 4.54 0.98 -14.52
CA GLY A 94 4.59 2.28 -13.85
C GLY A 94 6.00 2.69 -13.44
N GLU A 95 6.13 3.90 -12.88
CA GLU A 95 7.44 4.44 -12.47
C GLU A 95 8.05 3.68 -11.28
N ASN A 96 7.20 3.17 -10.37
CA ASN A 96 7.63 2.41 -9.21
C ASN A 96 6.66 1.24 -8.95
N PRO A 97 6.71 0.20 -9.81
CA PRO A 97 5.74 -0.88 -9.77
C PRO A 97 5.84 -1.70 -8.48
N LEU A 98 4.69 -2.14 -7.99
CA LEU A 98 4.64 -3.12 -6.92
C LEU A 98 4.86 -4.52 -7.51
N ASP A 99 5.74 -5.30 -6.88
CA ASP A 99 6.00 -6.68 -7.31
C ASP A 99 4.91 -7.64 -6.78
N TYR A 100 3.80 -7.67 -7.48
CA TYR A 100 2.65 -8.51 -7.13
C TYR A 100 2.97 -10.00 -7.13
N LYS A 101 3.89 -10.43 -7.99
CA LYS A 101 4.30 -11.83 -8.07
C LYS A 101 4.96 -12.28 -6.76
N LYS A 102 5.84 -11.46 -6.20
CA LYS A 102 6.45 -11.76 -4.90
C LYS A 102 5.42 -11.80 -3.77
N ILE A 103 4.40 -10.95 -3.81
CA ILE A 103 3.31 -11.00 -2.82
C ILE A 103 2.54 -12.31 -2.93
N GLU A 104 2.19 -12.71 -4.15
CA GLU A 104 1.45 -13.95 -4.42
C GLU A 104 2.24 -15.20 -3.99
N GLU A 105 3.53 -15.25 -4.32
CA GLU A 105 4.43 -16.37 -4.01
C GLU A 105 4.88 -16.41 -2.54
N SER A 106 4.67 -15.35 -1.76
CA SER A 106 5.08 -15.28 -0.35
C SER A 106 4.25 -16.20 0.54
N ASP A 107 4.89 -16.79 1.55
CA ASP A 107 4.23 -17.56 2.60
C ASP A 107 3.52 -16.67 3.65
N VAL A 108 3.75 -15.35 3.61
CA VAL A 108 3.14 -14.40 4.54
C VAL A 108 1.64 -14.29 4.28
N GLU A 109 0.84 -14.43 5.33
CA GLU A 109 -0.59 -14.14 5.26
C GLU A 109 -0.83 -12.62 5.21
N LEU A 110 -1.57 -12.15 4.21
CA LEU A 110 -1.93 -10.74 4.04
C LEU A 110 -3.44 -10.53 4.25
N ARG A 111 -3.77 -9.50 5.03
CA ARG A 111 -5.14 -8.96 5.07
C ARG A 111 -5.10 -7.44 4.85
N VAL A 112 -5.84 -6.99 3.85
CA VAL A 112 -6.13 -5.57 3.63
C VAL A 112 -7.54 -5.28 4.13
N VAL A 113 -7.67 -4.27 4.96
CA VAL A 113 -8.96 -3.92 5.58
C VAL A 113 -9.53 -2.68 4.92
N ALA A 114 -10.77 -2.79 4.47
CA ALA A 114 -11.57 -1.69 3.95
C ALA A 114 -12.91 -1.59 4.69
N THR A 115 -13.62 -0.50 4.48
CA THR A 115 -14.96 -0.31 5.04
C THR A 115 -16.00 -0.42 3.92
N ASN A 116 -17.01 -1.28 4.13
CA ASN A 116 -18.17 -1.32 3.24
C ASN A 116 -18.95 -0.01 3.36
N ALA A 117 -19.03 0.76 2.28
CA ALA A 117 -19.64 2.10 2.28
C ALA A 117 -21.15 2.09 2.57
N VAL A 118 -21.84 0.97 2.35
CA VAL A 118 -23.28 0.84 2.57
C VAL A 118 -23.58 0.44 4.03
N THR A 119 -22.80 -0.50 4.57
CA THR A 119 -23.09 -1.09 5.89
C THR A 119 -22.25 -0.52 7.02
N GLY A 120 -21.17 0.20 6.72
CA GLY A 120 -20.18 0.67 7.68
C GLY A 120 -19.35 -0.45 8.32
N LYS A 121 -19.48 -1.68 7.87
CA LYS A 121 -18.75 -2.82 8.45
C LYS A 121 -17.39 -3.02 7.78
N PRO A 122 -16.41 -3.56 8.53
CA PRO A 122 -15.11 -3.89 7.94
C PRO A 122 -15.24 -5.06 6.95
N VAL A 123 -14.45 -4.98 5.88
CA VAL A 123 -14.27 -6.04 4.88
C VAL A 123 -12.79 -6.36 4.83
N TYR A 124 -12.47 -7.65 4.82
CA TYR A 124 -11.10 -8.15 4.82
C TYR A 124 -10.80 -8.81 3.47
N PHE A 125 -9.80 -8.28 2.77
CA PHE A 125 -9.32 -8.83 1.52
C PHE A 125 -8.02 -9.59 1.77
N ASP A 126 -7.94 -10.82 1.28
CA ASP A 126 -6.70 -11.60 1.30
C ASP A 126 -5.79 -11.25 0.10
N LYS A 127 -4.59 -11.82 0.08
CA LYS A 127 -3.60 -11.53 -0.97
C LYS A 127 -4.11 -11.89 -2.38
N THR A 128 -4.89 -12.94 -2.53
CA THR A 128 -5.42 -13.39 -3.83
C THR A 128 -6.35 -12.33 -4.42
N ILE A 129 -7.26 -11.80 -3.60
CA ILE A 129 -8.19 -10.75 -4.02
C ILE A 129 -7.44 -9.43 -4.25
N CYS A 130 -6.49 -9.07 -3.37
CA CYS A 130 -5.69 -7.86 -3.53
C CYS A 130 -4.94 -7.85 -4.86
N VAL A 131 -4.28 -8.96 -5.22
CA VAL A 131 -3.56 -9.10 -6.49
C VAL A 131 -4.52 -9.04 -7.68
N SER A 132 -5.66 -9.74 -7.63
CA SER A 132 -6.62 -9.78 -8.74
C SER A 132 -7.26 -8.43 -9.03
N ILE A 133 -7.61 -7.63 -8.01
CA ILE A 133 -8.22 -6.30 -8.21
C ILE A 133 -7.25 -5.35 -8.91
N ILE A 134 -5.96 -5.43 -8.59
CA ILE A 134 -4.96 -4.50 -9.10
C ILE A 134 -4.47 -4.89 -10.50
N THR A 135 -4.51 -6.17 -10.86
CA THR A 135 -4.10 -6.65 -12.20
C THR A 135 -5.16 -6.49 -13.27
N VAL A 136 -6.42 -6.17 -12.91
CA VAL A 136 -7.56 -6.01 -13.85
C VAL A 136 -7.86 -4.53 -14.14
N SER A 137 -7.25 -3.59 -13.45
CA SER A 137 -7.34 -2.16 -13.71
C SER A 137 -6.14 -1.66 -14.49
#